data_00c745534b9d7150b2c6dff9b55bb5c6
#
_entry.id   00c745534b9d7150b2c6dff9b55bb5c6
#
_cell.length_a   1.000
_cell.length_b   1.000
_cell.length_c   1.000
_cell.angle_alpha   90.00
_cell.angle_beta   90.00
_cell.angle_gamma   90.00
#
_symmetry.space_group_name_H-M   'P 1'
#
loop_
_entity.id
_entity.type
_entity.pdbx_description
1 polymer ?
#
loop_
_entity_poly.entity_id
_entity_poly.type
_entity_poly.pdbx_seq_one_letter_code
_entity_poly.pdbx_strand_id
1 'polypeptide(L)'
;HSFPTRRSSDLKKRDEMLMFLPENMARSMSNNIRRATPKIVDTSAIIDGRILDIIRCGFIDGDILIPQGVINELQVIADAKDSVKREKGQRGLDILNQLYDLDYPTRVIHPTQSHSDIDTLLIKLAQQYHAHVITTDFNLNKVCHVQGITALNVNDLSEAIKPNVHQGDQLSILLTKIGKEPGQGVGYLDDGTMVVVDNAKSYIGQQVNLEVVSLLQTSSGRIVFAKFVD
;
A
#
# COMPACT_ATOMS: atom_id res chain seq x y z
N HIS A 1 18.41 -8.47 -14.42
CA HIS A 1 18.79 -9.42 -13.37
C HIS A 1 17.51 -10.12 -12.92
N SER A 2 17.33 -11.36 -13.38
CA SER A 2 16.21 -12.23 -12.99
C SER A 2 16.50 -12.80 -11.60
N PHE A 3 15.58 -12.55 -10.66
CA PHE A 3 15.58 -13.21 -9.35
C PHE A 3 15.17 -14.68 -9.51
N PRO A 4 15.82 -15.64 -8.84
CA PRO A 4 15.50 -17.05 -9.00
C PRO A 4 14.16 -17.38 -8.33
N THR A 5 13.29 -18.06 -9.07
CA THR A 5 12.01 -18.65 -8.66
C THR A 5 12.24 -19.80 -7.65
N ARG A 6 12.50 -19.47 -6.39
CA ARG A 6 12.78 -20.47 -5.32
C ARG A 6 11.54 -21.08 -4.67
N ARG A 7 10.34 -20.49 -4.82
CA ARG A 7 9.17 -20.86 -4.00
C ARG A 7 8.39 -22.08 -4.47
N SER A 8 8.26 -22.36 -5.76
CA SER A 8 7.43 -23.50 -6.23
C SER A 8 8.13 -24.86 -6.06
N SER A 9 9.47 -24.90 -6.18
CA SER A 9 10.25 -26.11 -5.94
C SER A 9 10.35 -26.47 -4.45
N ASP A 10 10.39 -25.47 -3.58
CA ASP A 10 10.48 -25.67 -2.13
C ASP A 10 9.14 -26.14 -1.53
N LEU A 11 8.02 -25.69 -2.08
CA LEU A 11 6.68 -26.17 -1.69
C LEU A 11 6.47 -27.64 -2.09
N LYS A 12 6.85 -28.03 -3.30
CA LYS A 12 6.77 -29.42 -3.76
C LYS A 12 7.67 -30.35 -2.94
N LYS A 13 8.91 -29.97 -2.69
CA LYS A 13 9.83 -30.74 -1.83
C LYS A 13 9.33 -30.88 -0.40
N ARG A 14 8.64 -29.88 0.11
CA ARG A 14 8.06 -29.88 1.45
C ARG A 14 6.87 -30.84 1.56
N ASP A 15 5.98 -30.82 0.57
CA ASP A 15 4.81 -31.73 0.54
C ASP A 15 5.27 -33.17 0.37
N GLU A 16 6.31 -33.44 -0.41
CA GLU A 16 6.95 -34.75 -0.51
C GLU A 16 7.59 -35.19 0.83
N MET A 17 8.22 -34.28 1.56
CA MET A 17 8.84 -34.57 2.86
C MET A 17 7.79 -34.88 3.94
N LEU A 18 6.60 -34.25 3.89
CA LEU A 18 5.50 -34.52 4.80
C LEU A 18 4.87 -35.93 4.61
N MET A 19 4.97 -36.49 3.41
CA MET A 19 4.48 -37.86 3.12
C MET A 19 5.31 -38.96 3.80
N PHE A 20 6.53 -38.69 4.22
CA PHE A 20 7.40 -39.63 4.91
C PHE A 20 7.36 -39.55 6.44
N LEU A 21 6.57 -38.62 6.99
CA LEU A 21 6.45 -38.44 8.44
C LEU A 21 5.25 -39.22 9.00
N PRO A 22 5.32 -39.77 10.21
CA PRO A 22 4.16 -40.36 10.91
C PRO A 22 3.01 -39.32 10.95
N GLU A 23 1.75 -39.78 10.77
CA GLU A 23 0.57 -38.91 10.66
C GLU A 23 0.43 -37.90 11.81
N ASN A 24 0.78 -38.28 13.05
CA ASN A 24 0.78 -37.42 14.22
C ASN A 24 1.83 -36.33 14.14
N MET A 25 3.01 -36.59 13.58
CA MET A 25 4.06 -35.62 13.35
C MET A 25 3.76 -34.70 12.16
N ALA A 26 3.24 -35.25 11.07
CA ALA A 26 2.80 -34.49 9.91
C ALA A 26 1.67 -33.52 10.27
N ARG A 27 0.68 -33.97 11.09
CA ARG A 27 -0.39 -33.08 11.61
C ARG A 27 0.15 -32.01 12.58
N SER A 28 1.11 -32.35 13.45
CA SER A 28 1.72 -31.38 14.38
C SER A 28 2.55 -30.34 13.63
N MET A 29 3.32 -30.73 12.62
CA MET A 29 4.09 -29.81 11.78
C MET A 29 3.15 -28.99 10.85
N SER A 30 2.08 -29.57 10.32
CA SER A 30 1.06 -28.85 9.54
C SER A 30 0.31 -27.80 10.39
N ASN A 31 0.03 -28.10 11.66
CA ASN A 31 -0.65 -27.19 12.58
C ASN A 31 0.29 -26.08 13.13
N ASN A 32 1.59 -26.33 13.20
CA ASN A 32 2.59 -25.34 13.64
C ASN A 32 3.13 -24.42 12.53
N ILE A 33 2.86 -24.72 11.26
CA ILE A 33 3.10 -23.78 10.17
C ILE A 33 1.94 -22.78 10.24
N ARG A 34 2.14 -21.65 10.89
CA ARG A 34 1.24 -20.50 10.78
C ARG A 34 1.08 -20.22 9.29
N ARG A 35 -0.02 -20.70 8.70
CA ARG A 35 -0.40 -20.26 7.36
C ARG A 35 -0.51 -18.74 7.43
N ALA A 36 0.21 -18.06 6.56
CA ALA A 36 0.12 -16.61 6.50
C ALA A 36 -1.35 -16.21 6.33
N THR A 37 -1.80 -15.23 7.08
CA THR A 37 -3.19 -14.75 7.08
C THR A 37 -3.59 -14.31 5.67
N PRO A 38 -4.70 -14.80 5.09
CA PRO A 38 -5.16 -14.34 3.78
C PRO A 38 -5.49 -12.84 3.78
N LYS A 39 -5.43 -12.20 2.61
CA LYS A 39 -5.76 -10.79 2.43
C LYS A 39 -6.89 -10.66 1.43
N ILE A 40 -7.98 -10.02 1.82
CA ILE A 40 -9.07 -9.62 0.94
C ILE A 40 -8.76 -8.23 0.43
N VAL A 41 -8.82 -8.04 -0.89
CA VAL A 41 -8.50 -6.76 -1.52
C VAL A 41 -9.78 -6.02 -1.88
N ASP A 42 -9.85 -4.77 -1.43
CA ASP A 42 -10.91 -3.83 -1.73
C ASP A 42 -10.73 -3.18 -3.11
N THR A 43 -11.83 -2.75 -3.71
CA THR A 43 -11.88 -2.03 -4.99
C THR A 43 -10.96 -0.82 -5.01
N SER A 44 -10.93 -0.04 -3.93
CA SER A 44 -10.10 1.16 -3.80
C SER A 44 -8.60 0.85 -3.91
N ALA A 45 -8.13 -0.24 -3.28
CA ALA A 45 -6.74 -0.67 -3.32
C ALA A 45 -6.33 -1.20 -4.71
N ILE A 46 -7.26 -1.83 -5.44
CA ILE A 46 -7.01 -2.27 -6.82
C ILE A 46 -6.90 -1.06 -7.75
N ILE A 47 -7.84 -0.11 -7.69
CA ILE A 47 -7.80 1.12 -8.51
C ILE A 47 -6.54 1.94 -8.24
N ASP A 48 -6.10 2.01 -6.99
CA ASP A 48 -4.87 2.69 -6.59
C ASP A 48 -3.63 2.08 -7.27
N GLY A 49 -3.53 0.75 -7.30
CA GLY A 49 -2.53 -0.02 -8.03
C GLY A 49 -1.23 -0.29 -7.28
N ARG A 50 -0.91 0.44 -6.20
CA ARG A 50 0.31 0.22 -5.40
C ARG A 50 0.40 -1.19 -4.82
N ILE A 51 -0.73 -1.88 -4.69
CA ILE A 51 -0.79 -3.28 -4.21
C ILE A 51 0.14 -4.21 -4.99
N LEU A 52 0.31 -4.01 -6.31
CA LEU A 52 1.20 -4.83 -7.14
C LEU A 52 2.66 -4.73 -6.69
N ASP A 53 3.12 -3.50 -6.43
CA ASP A 53 4.51 -3.27 -6.04
C ASP A 53 4.76 -3.72 -4.60
N ILE A 54 3.78 -3.55 -3.71
CA ILE A 54 3.83 -4.05 -2.33
C ILE A 54 3.93 -5.58 -2.29
N ILE A 55 3.22 -6.29 -3.19
CA ILE A 55 3.34 -7.74 -3.35
C ILE A 55 4.71 -8.11 -3.93
N ARG A 56 5.16 -7.42 -5.01
CA ARG A 56 6.45 -7.68 -5.67
C ARG A 56 7.65 -7.54 -4.74
N CYS A 57 7.62 -6.54 -3.86
CA CYS A 57 8.70 -6.34 -2.88
C CYS A 57 8.61 -7.28 -1.66
N GLY A 58 7.56 -8.11 -1.55
CA GLY A 58 7.43 -9.15 -0.54
C GLY A 58 6.91 -8.67 0.82
N PHE A 59 6.32 -7.47 0.91
CA PHE A 59 5.72 -6.97 2.14
C PHE A 59 4.39 -7.66 2.50
N ILE A 60 3.70 -8.24 1.52
CA ILE A 60 2.48 -9.01 1.73
C ILE A 60 2.83 -10.49 1.72
N ASP A 61 2.31 -11.21 2.70
CA ASP A 61 2.34 -12.67 2.82
C ASP A 61 0.92 -13.26 2.69
N GLY A 62 0.81 -14.57 2.48
CA GLY A 62 -0.47 -15.30 2.38
C GLY A 62 -1.23 -15.07 1.08
N ASP A 63 -2.35 -15.77 0.96
CA ASP A 63 -3.18 -15.74 -0.26
C ASP A 63 -3.88 -14.40 -0.44
N ILE A 64 -3.94 -13.92 -1.68
CA ILE A 64 -4.78 -12.79 -2.07
C ILE A 64 -6.17 -13.30 -2.47
N LEU A 65 -7.19 -12.78 -1.82
CA LEU A 65 -8.59 -13.12 -2.06
C LEU A 65 -9.29 -11.93 -2.73
N ILE A 66 -9.82 -12.15 -3.93
CA ILE A 66 -10.57 -11.14 -4.66
C ILE A 66 -12.05 -11.52 -4.62
N PRO A 67 -12.90 -10.80 -3.88
CA PRO A 67 -14.34 -11.04 -3.90
C PRO A 67 -14.93 -10.78 -5.29
N GLN A 68 -15.85 -11.64 -5.75
CA GLN A 68 -16.56 -11.40 -7.02
C GLN A 68 -17.28 -10.05 -7.04
N GLY A 69 -17.76 -9.57 -5.88
CA GLY A 69 -18.37 -8.24 -5.75
C GLY A 69 -17.44 -7.09 -6.12
N VAL A 70 -16.15 -7.19 -5.80
CA VAL A 70 -15.12 -6.21 -6.18
C VAL A 70 -14.93 -6.18 -7.69
N ILE A 71 -14.89 -7.36 -8.35
CA ILE A 71 -14.78 -7.44 -9.81
C ILE A 71 -16.00 -6.80 -10.48
N ASN A 72 -17.19 -7.10 -9.97
CA ASN A 72 -18.44 -6.52 -10.49
C ASN A 72 -18.47 -4.99 -10.33
N GLU A 73 -18.00 -4.48 -9.19
CA GLU A 73 -17.92 -3.04 -8.95
C GLU A 73 -16.93 -2.35 -9.90
N LEU A 74 -15.75 -2.95 -10.13
CA LEU A 74 -14.79 -2.45 -11.11
C LEU A 74 -15.39 -2.38 -12.52
N GLN A 75 -16.17 -3.40 -12.92
CA GLN A 75 -16.87 -3.40 -14.21
C GLN A 75 -17.89 -2.26 -14.30
N VAL A 76 -18.71 -2.07 -13.25
CA VAL A 76 -19.68 -0.96 -13.21
C VAL A 76 -18.98 0.40 -13.32
N ILE A 77 -17.85 0.56 -12.66
CA ILE A 77 -17.04 1.79 -12.72
C ILE A 77 -16.43 1.96 -14.12
N ALA A 78 -15.95 0.87 -14.75
CA ALA A 78 -15.39 0.89 -16.11
C ALA A 78 -16.42 1.20 -17.20
N ASP A 79 -17.70 0.90 -16.96
CA ASP A 79 -18.80 1.19 -17.85
C ASP A 79 -19.49 2.55 -17.57
N ALA A 80 -18.97 3.32 -16.62
CA ALA A 80 -19.56 4.60 -16.25
C ALA A 80 -19.53 5.60 -17.40
N LYS A 81 -20.57 6.44 -17.50
CA LYS A 81 -20.66 7.52 -18.51
C LYS A 81 -19.62 8.61 -18.28
N ASP A 82 -19.29 8.87 -17.02
CA ASP A 82 -18.25 9.80 -16.63
C ASP A 82 -16.86 9.26 -17.03
N SER A 83 -16.10 10.05 -17.79
CA SER A 83 -14.80 9.63 -18.34
C SER A 83 -13.76 9.34 -17.25
N VAL A 84 -13.75 10.13 -16.17
CA VAL A 84 -12.80 9.96 -15.09
C VAL A 84 -13.09 8.68 -14.29
N LYS A 85 -14.37 8.41 -14.03
CA LYS A 85 -14.77 7.15 -13.38
C LYS A 85 -14.44 5.96 -14.26
N ARG A 86 -14.76 6.03 -15.55
CA ARG A 86 -14.49 4.96 -16.52
C ARG A 86 -13.00 4.62 -16.57
N GLU A 87 -12.14 5.64 -16.66
CA GLU A 87 -10.67 5.45 -16.67
C GLU A 87 -10.18 4.75 -15.38
N LYS A 88 -10.70 5.14 -14.21
CA LYS A 88 -10.40 4.47 -12.94
C LYS A 88 -10.82 3.00 -12.95
N GLY A 89 -12.00 2.69 -13.44
CA GLY A 89 -12.48 1.30 -13.54
C GLY A 89 -11.62 0.46 -14.48
N GLN A 90 -11.30 0.99 -15.67
CA GLN A 90 -10.41 0.33 -16.64
C GLN A 90 -9.03 0.07 -16.04
N ARG A 91 -8.44 1.08 -15.40
CA ARG A 91 -7.18 0.91 -14.67
C ARG A 91 -7.27 -0.18 -13.62
N GLY A 92 -8.36 -0.24 -12.84
CA GLY A 92 -8.57 -1.29 -11.83
C GLY A 92 -8.62 -2.69 -12.46
N LEU A 93 -9.28 -2.86 -13.58
CA LEU A 93 -9.32 -4.15 -14.32
C LEU A 93 -7.93 -4.53 -14.86
N ASP A 94 -7.14 -3.56 -15.35
CA ASP A 94 -5.77 -3.79 -15.81
C ASP A 94 -4.86 -4.22 -14.66
N ILE A 95 -4.99 -3.58 -13.49
CA ILE A 95 -4.26 -3.96 -12.27
C ILE A 95 -4.65 -5.37 -11.82
N LEU A 96 -5.93 -5.71 -11.89
CA LEU A 96 -6.40 -7.05 -11.55
C LEU A 96 -5.81 -8.11 -12.49
N ASN A 97 -5.75 -7.86 -13.79
CA ASN A 97 -5.08 -8.75 -14.76
C ASN A 97 -3.59 -8.92 -14.41
N GLN A 98 -2.88 -7.82 -14.15
CA GLN A 98 -1.48 -7.88 -13.76
C GLN A 98 -1.28 -8.66 -12.45
N LEU A 99 -2.23 -8.58 -11.50
CA LEU A 99 -2.18 -9.33 -10.25
C LEU A 99 -2.29 -10.85 -10.50
N TYR A 100 -3.11 -11.27 -11.47
CA TYR A 100 -3.20 -12.67 -11.88
C TYR A 100 -1.97 -13.16 -12.64
N ASP A 101 -1.29 -12.27 -13.37
CA ASP A 101 -0.05 -12.60 -14.09
C ASP A 101 1.16 -12.70 -13.16
N LEU A 102 1.03 -12.23 -11.89
CA LEU A 102 2.06 -12.46 -10.89
C LEU A 102 2.08 -13.93 -10.45
N ASP A 103 3.28 -14.50 -10.30
CA ASP A 103 3.46 -15.82 -9.65
C ASP A 103 3.21 -15.69 -8.13
N TYR A 104 1.99 -15.29 -7.77
CA TYR A 104 1.56 -15.07 -6.40
C TYR A 104 0.19 -15.70 -6.15
N PRO A 105 -0.01 -16.41 -5.02
CA PRO A 105 -1.27 -17.09 -4.73
C PRO A 105 -2.46 -16.12 -4.69
N THR A 106 -3.21 -16.05 -5.78
CA THR A 106 -4.37 -15.18 -5.95
C THR A 106 -5.58 -15.99 -6.40
N ARG A 107 -6.73 -15.76 -5.78
CA ARG A 107 -7.96 -16.46 -6.15
C ARG A 107 -9.21 -15.61 -5.99
N VAL A 108 -10.18 -15.81 -6.87
CA VAL A 108 -11.53 -15.24 -6.72
C VAL A 108 -12.30 -16.02 -5.67
N ILE A 109 -13.02 -15.30 -4.81
CA ILE A 109 -13.95 -15.87 -3.84
C ILE A 109 -15.36 -15.39 -4.11
N HIS A 110 -16.31 -16.32 -3.98
CA HIS A 110 -17.73 -16.07 -4.20
C HIS A 110 -18.45 -16.05 -2.85
N PRO A 111 -19.20 -14.97 -2.54
CA PRO A 111 -19.99 -14.94 -1.32
C PRO A 111 -21.14 -15.96 -1.41
N THR A 112 -21.45 -16.61 -0.31
CA THR A 112 -22.59 -17.53 -0.21
C THR A 112 -23.92 -16.81 -0.15
N GLN A 113 -23.93 -15.51 0.17
CA GLN A 113 -25.10 -14.66 0.25
C GLN A 113 -24.87 -13.38 -0.53
N SER A 114 -25.93 -12.88 -1.18
CA SER A 114 -25.92 -11.57 -1.82
C SER A 114 -25.94 -10.47 -0.76
N HIS A 115 -25.09 -9.47 -0.89
CA HIS A 115 -25.05 -8.28 -0.05
C HIS A 115 -25.25 -7.05 -0.92
N SER A 116 -26.00 -6.09 -0.40
CA SER A 116 -26.33 -4.85 -1.11
C SER A 116 -25.19 -3.83 -1.12
N ASP A 117 -24.20 -4.02 -0.24
CA ASP A 117 -23.09 -3.10 -0.01
C ASP A 117 -21.76 -3.87 0.02
N ILE A 118 -20.77 -3.35 -0.71
CA ILE A 118 -19.47 -4.00 -0.87
C ILE A 118 -18.68 -4.00 0.44
N ASP A 119 -18.75 -2.92 1.23
CA ASP A 119 -18.01 -2.82 2.49
C ASP A 119 -18.50 -3.87 3.50
N THR A 120 -19.82 -4.04 3.60
CA THR A 120 -20.42 -5.10 4.43
C THR A 120 -20.02 -6.48 3.96
N LEU A 121 -19.94 -6.70 2.64
CA LEU A 121 -19.47 -7.95 2.07
C LEU A 121 -18.01 -8.24 2.45
N LEU A 122 -17.11 -7.26 2.29
CA LEU A 122 -15.69 -7.38 2.61
C LEU A 122 -15.49 -7.76 4.10
N ILE A 123 -16.21 -7.10 4.99
CA ILE A 123 -16.17 -7.36 6.43
C ILE A 123 -16.59 -8.79 6.74
N LYS A 124 -17.72 -9.26 6.19
CA LYS A 124 -18.21 -10.63 6.42
C LYS A 124 -17.26 -11.69 5.87
N LEU A 125 -16.70 -11.45 4.69
CA LEU A 125 -15.71 -12.34 4.11
C LEU A 125 -14.41 -12.35 4.94
N ALA A 126 -13.97 -11.20 5.47
CA ALA A 126 -12.82 -11.12 6.34
C ALA A 126 -13.00 -11.94 7.63
N GLN A 127 -14.20 -11.88 8.23
CA GLN A 127 -14.55 -12.71 9.39
C GLN A 127 -14.60 -14.21 9.02
N GLN A 128 -15.22 -14.55 7.90
CA GLN A 128 -15.37 -15.94 7.44
C GLN A 128 -14.04 -16.61 7.12
N TYR A 129 -13.13 -15.89 6.46
CA TYR A 129 -11.82 -16.40 6.04
C TYR A 129 -10.70 -16.12 7.05
N HIS A 130 -11.00 -15.47 8.18
CA HIS A 130 -10.02 -14.94 9.14
C HIS A 130 -8.93 -14.15 8.42
N ALA A 131 -9.36 -13.28 7.49
CA ALA A 131 -8.48 -12.54 6.61
C ALA A 131 -8.31 -11.09 7.07
N HIS A 132 -7.21 -10.46 6.66
CA HIS A 132 -7.06 -9.01 6.72
C HIS A 132 -7.70 -8.37 5.48
N VAL A 133 -8.09 -7.09 5.56
CA VAL A 133 -8.61 -6.31 4.44
C VAL A 133 -7.55 -5.33 3.97
N ILE A 134 -7.23 -5.33 2.66
CA ILE A 134 -6.35 -4.32 2.04
C ILE A 134 -7.23 -3.26 1.39
N THR A 135 -7.09 -2.01 1.82
CA THR A 135 -7.90 -0.89 1.33
C THR A 135 -7.10 0.41 1.30
N THR A 136 -7.58 1.41 0.56
CA THR A 136 -7.18 2.82 0.68
C THR A 136 -8.27 3.69 1.30
N ASP A 137 -9.46 3.10 1.54
CA ASP A 137 -10.60 3.83 2.11
C ASP A 137 -10.47 3.98 3.63
N PHE A 138 -10.56 5.23 4.08
CA PHE A 138 -10.46 5.58 5.50
C PHE A 138 -11.68 5.12 6.32
N ASN A 139 -12.88 5.14 5.72
CA ASN A 139 -14.10 4.74 6.41
C ASN A 139 -14.14 3.24 6.60
N LEU A 140 -13.84 2.46 5.54
CA LEU A 140 -13.74 1.01 5.63
C LEU A 140 -12.65 0.60 6.65
N ASN A 141 -11.49 1.29 6.68
CA ASN A 141 -10.45 1.06 7.69
C ASN A 141 -11.00 1.21 9.12
N LYS A 142 -11.75 2.29 9.39
CA LYS A 142 -12.39 2.50 10.71
C LYS A 142 -13.40 1.42 11.05
N VAL A 143 -14.27 1.04 10.11
CA VAL A 143 -15.29 0.02 10.35
C VAL A 143 -14.64 -1.33 10.61
N CYS A 144 -13.60 -1.71 9.87
CA CYS A 144 -12.81 -2.92 10.14
C CYS A 144 -12.27 -2.92 11.56
N HIS A 145 -11.69 -1.80 12.01
CA HIS A 145 -11.13 -1.68 13.36
C HIS A 145 -12.21 -1.90 14.44
N VAL A 146 -13.39 -1.28 14.30
CA VAL A 146 -14.52 -1.46 15.24
C VAL A 146 -15.01 -2.91 15.26
N GLN A 147 -14.93 -3.61 14.13
CA GLN A 147 -15.34 -5.01 13.98
C GLN A 147 -14.23 -6.02 14.38
N GLY A 148 -13.09 -5.54 14.88
CA GLY A 148 -11.96 -6.39 15.26
C GLY A 148 -11.24 -7.05 14.08
N ILE A 149 -11.38 -6.48 12.87
CA ILE A 149 -10.73 -6.94 11.64
C ILE A 149 -9.49 -6.07 11.41
N THR A 150 -8.36 -6.70 11.11
CA THR A 150 -7.16 -5.96 10.72
C THR A 150 -7.33 -5.42 9.30
N ALA A 151 -7.32 -4.11 9.16
CA ALA A 151 -7.20 -3.45 7.87
C ALA A 151 -5.74 -3.05 7.60
N LEU A 152 -5.25 -3.38 6.41
CA LEU A 152 -3.95 -3.00 5.89
C LEU A 152 -4.18 -1.81 4.95
N ASN A 153 -4.13 -0.60 5.50
CA ASN A 153 -4.35 0.61 4.72
C ASN A 153 -3.08 1.00 3.97
N VAL A 154 -3.16 1.04 2.62
CA VAL A 154 -2.02 1.35 1.75
C VAL A 154 -1.53 2.78 1.93
N ASN A 155 -2.42 3.71 2.31
CA ASN A 155 -2.03 5.10 2.59
C ASN A 155 -1.27 5.21 3.91
N ASP A 156 -1.69 4.47 4.95
CA ASP A 156 -0.99 4.42 6.23
C ASP A 156 0.41 3.81 6.07
N LEU A 157 0.54 2.75 5.25
CA LEU A 157 1.84 2.18 4.90
C LEU A 157 2.71 3.22 4.18
N SER A 158 2.16 3.91 3.18
CA SER A 158 2.89 4.94 2.45
C SER A 158 3.38 6.06 3.37
N GLU A 159 2.59 6.46 4.34
CA GLU A 159 2.99 7.48 5.33
C GLU A 159 4.10 6.95 6.25
N ALA A 160 3.98 5.69 6.70
CA ALA A 160 4.94 5.08 7.62
C ALA A 160 6.34 4.88 7.01
N ILE A 161 6.43 4.68 5.69
CA ILE A 161 7.73 4.48 4.99
C ILE A 161 8.35 5.78 4.45
N LYS A 162 7.69 6.93 4.62
CA LYS A 162 8.30 8.22 4.26
C LYS A 162 9.62 8.41 5.00
N PRO A 163 10.66 8.94 4.34
CA PRO A 163 11.91 9.24 5.00
C PRO A 163 11.67 10.11 6.23
N ASN A 164 12.19 9.66 7.37
CA ASN A 164 12.16 10.48 8.58
C ASN A 164 13.29 11.51 8.51
N VAL A 165 12.93 12.74 8.22
CA VAL A 165 13.84 13.88 8.32
C VAL A 165 13.89 14.32 9.76
N HIS A 166 15.10 14.52 10.31
CA HIS A 166 15.33 14.95 11.68
C HIS A 166 16.07 16.29 11.70
N GLN A 167 15.98 16.99 12.80
CA GLN A 167 16.80 18.18 13.05
C GLN A 167 18.28 17.83 12.97
N GLY A 168 19.06 18.62 12.24
CA GLY A 168 20.48 18.40 11.98
C GLY A 168 20.79 17.57 10.72
N ASP A 169 19.78 16.98 10.08
CA ASP A 169 20.00 16.28 8.81
C ASP A 169 20.41 17.25 7.70
N GLN A 170 21.31 16.79 6.84
CA GLN A 170 21.73 17.53 5.65
C GLN A 170 20.87 17.10 4.45
N LEU A 171 20.37 18.09 3.72
CA LEU A 171 19.51 17.92 2.57
C LEU A 171 20.09 18.65 1.36
N SER A 172 19.97 18.08 0.16
CA SER A 172 20.26 18.74 -1.10
C SER A 172 18.95 18.96 -1.85
N ILE A 173 18.50 20.23 -1.94
CA ILE A 173 17.14 20.58 -2.39
C ILE A 173 17.21 21.60 -3.52
N LEU A 174 16.39 21.37 -4.55
CA LEU A 174 16.10 22.37 -5.57
C LEU A 174 15.07 23.38 -5.05
N LEU A 175 15.44 24.64 -4.93
CA LEU A 175 14.49 25.70 -4.57
C LEU A 175 13.67 26.10 -5.80
N THR A 176 12.35 25.94 -5.72
CA THR A 176 11.45 26.08 -6.88
C THR A 176 10.64 27.36 -6.89
N LYS A 177 10.38 27.95 -5.72
CA LYS A 177 9.56 29.16 -5.60
C LYS A 177 9.90 30.01 -4.37
N ILE A 178 9.40 31.22 -4.36
CA ILE A 178 9.51 32.16 -3.22
C ILE A 178 8.54 31.69 -2.12
N GLY A 179 8.97 31.79 -0.86
CA GLY A 179 8.14 31.50 0.31
C GLY A 179 7.14 32.62 0.64
N LYS A 180 6.38 32.40 1.72
CA LYS A 180 5.36 33.37 2.18
C LYS A 180 5.97 34.64 2.79
N GLU A 181 7.09 34.48 3.49
CA GLU A 181 7.78 35.63 4.13
C GLU A 181 8.86 36.21 3.20
N PRO A 182 9.17 37.49 3.37
CA PRO A 182 10.20 38.15 2.57
C PRO A 182 11.56 37.45 2.67
N GLY A 183 12.16 37.13 1.54
CA GLY A 183 13.47 36.47 1.48
C GLY A 183 13.46 34.96 1.52
N GLN A 184 12.34 34.31 1.85
CA GLN A 184 12.26 32.87 1.89
C GLN A 184 12.25 32.20 0.51
N GLY A 185 12.91 31.04 0.40
CA GLY A 185 12.82 30.11 -0.70
C GLY A 185 12.10 28.81 -0.25
N VAL A 186 11.43 28.15 -1.18
CA VAL A 186 10.73 26.89 -0.96
C VAL A 186 11.18 25.87 -1.98
N GLY A 187 11.49 24.67 -1.50
CA GLY A 187 11.70 23.47 -2.26
C GLY A 187 10.85 22.31 -1.73
N TYR A 188 11.04 21.14 -2.31
CA TYR A 188 10.31 19.93 -1.91
C TYR A 188 11.27 18.75 -1.87
N LEU A 189 11.06 17.88 -0.90
CA LEU A 189 11.65 16.54 -0.88
C LEU A 189 10.94 15.66 -1.93
N ASP A 190 11.51 14.49 -2.24
CA ASP A 190 10.96 13.55 -3.20
C ASP A 190 9.56 13.03 -2.81
N ASP A 191 9.26 13.01 -1.51
CA ASP A 191 7.96 12.64 -0.96
C ASP A 191 6.93 13.77 -0.97
N GLY A 192 7.28 14.94 -1.53
CA GLY A 192 6.44 16.14 -1.56
C GLY A 192 6.44 16.97 -0.29
N THR A 193 7.24 16.62 0.73
CA THR A 193 7.39 17.42 1.95
C THR A 193 7.98 18.78 1.62
N MET A 194 7.33 19.87 2.06
CA MET A 194 7.77 21.24 1.84
C MET A 194 8.99 21.58 2.70
N VAL A 195 10.01 22.13 2.07
CA VAL A 195 11.20 22.69 2.74
C VAL A 195 11.22 24.18 2.59
N VAL A 196 11.26 24.92 3.70
CA VAL A 196 11.30 26.38 3.76
C VAL A 196 12.68 26.82 4.24
N VAL A 197 13.28 27.75 3.53
CA VAL A 197 14.64 28.24 3.79
C VAL A 197 14.64 29.76 3.86
N ASP A 198 15.15 30.31 4.93
CA ASP A 198 15.28 31.75 5.09
C ASP A 198 16.45 32.34 4.25
N ASN A 199 16.33 33.57 3.83
CA ASN A 199 17.33 34.28 3.02
C ASN A 199 17.71 33.56 1.71
N ALA A 200 16.79 32.79 1.13
CA ALA A 200 17.03 31.92 -0.02
C ALA A 200 16.46 32.44 -1.34
N LYS A 201 15.92 33.66 -1.39
CA LYS A 201 15.29 34.22 -2.60
C LYS A 201 16.24 34.28 -3.81
N SER A 202 17.52 34.52 -3.61
CA SER A 202 18.52 34.60 -4.69
C SER A 202 18.93 33.23 -5.22
N TYR A 203 18.54 32.16 -4.58
CA TYR A 203 18.88 30.77 -4.93
C TYR A 203 17.72 30.04 -5.60
N ILE A 204 16.62 30.71 -5.94
CA ILE A 204 15.51 30.09 -6.66
C ILE A 204 15.99 29.57 -8.02
N GLY A 205 15.64 28.33 -8.34
CA GLY A 205 16.11 27.60 -9.53
C GLY A 205 17.46 26.89 -9.35
N GLN A 206 18.06 26.95 -8.16
CA GLN A 206 19.34 26.33 -7.84
C GLN A 206 19.15 25.17 -6.84
N GLN A 207 20.03 24.18 -6.95
CA GLN A 207 20.17 23.13 -5.96
C GLN A 207 21.10 23.62 -4.84
N VAL A 208 20.65 23.52 -3.61
CA VAL A 208 21.36 24.05 -2.43
C VAL A 208 21.49 22.97 -1.36
N ASN A 209 22.59 23.03 -0.61
CA ASN A 209 22.80 22.15 0.54
C ASN A 209 22.32 22.86 1.81
N LEU A 210 21.50 22.17 2.56
CA LEU A 210 20.77 22.70 3.70
C LEU A 210 20.92 21.78 4.90
N GLU A 211 20.85 22.35 6.10
CA GLU A 211 20.72 21.64 7.36
C GLU A 211 19.32 21.88 7.93
N VAL A 212 18.66 20.83 8.36
CA VAL A 212 17.32 20.92 8.98
C VAL A 212 17.42 21.57 10.35
N VAL A 213 16.68 22.64 10.53
CA VAL A 213 16.62 23.39 11.80
C VAL A 213 15.46 22.92 12.66
N SER A 214 14.29 22.75 12.06
CA SER A 214 13.09 22.29 12.78
C SER A 214 12.05 21.69 11.83
N LEU A 215 11.11 20.96 12.42
CA LEU A 215 9.99 20.34 11.71
C LEU A 215 8.68 20.80 12.34
N LEU A 216 7.71 21.16 11.49
CA LEU A 216 6.37 21.54 11.91
C LEU A 216 5.35 20.58 11.28
N GLN A 217 4.56 19.91 12.12
CA GLN A 217 3.43 19.13 11.66
C GLN A 217 2.20 20.02 11.55
N THR A 218 1.57 20.04 10.38
CA THR A 218 0.33 20.78 10.13
C THR A 218 -0.78 19.85 9.69
N SER A 219 -2.02 20.31 9.66
CA SER A 219 -3.15 19.56 9.10
C SER A 219 -3.00 19.25 7.61
N SER A 220 -2.16 20.01 6.89
CA SER A 220 -1.90 19.84 5.46
C SER A 220 -0.63 19.04 5.14
N GLY A 221 0.08 18.54 6.16
CA GLY A 221 1.32 17.80 6.02
C GLY A 221 2.47 18.35 6.86
N ARG A 222 3.65 17.80 6.66
CA ARG A 222 4.88 18.19 7.36
C ARG A 222 5.58 19.32 6.59
N ILE A 223 6.12 20.29 7.33
CA ILE A 223 6.97 21.38 6.82
C ILE A 223 8.33 21.28 7.51
N VAL A 224 9.38 21.32 6.72
CA VAL A 224 10.77 21.33 7.18
C VAL A 224 11.28 22.77 7.08
N PHE A 225 11.83 23.31 8.15
CA PHE A 225 12.60 24.56 8.13
C PHE A 225 14.08 24.20 8.11
N ALA A 226 14.81 24.80 7.18
CA ALA A 226 16.22 24.52 6.97
C ALA A 226 17.01 25.84 6.77
N LYS A 227 18.32 25.77 7.02
CA LYS A 227 19.28 26.82 6.78
C LYS A 227 20.38 26.33 5.83
N PHE A 228 21.12 27.24 5.21
CA PHE A 228 22.30 26.86 4.45
C PHE A 228 23.34 26.20 5.38
N VAL A 229 24.03 25.21 4.83
CA VAL A 229 25.21 24.64 5.48
C VAL A 229 26.34 25.61 5.24
N ASP A 230 27.01 26.09 6.31
CA ASP A 230 28.16 27.00 6.27
C ASP A 230 29.37 26.31 5.61
#